data_0efdd7e8b41efbf0e0242eb113d058cf
#
_entry.id   0efdd7e8b41efbf0e0242eb113d058cf
#
_cell.length_a   1.000
_cell.length_b   1.000
_cell.length_c   1.000
_cell.angle_alpha   90.00
_cell.angle_beta   90.00
_cell.angle_gamma   90.00
#
_symmetry.space_group_name_H-M   'P 1'
#
loop_
_entity.id
_entity.type
_entity.pdbx_description
1 polymer ?
#
loop_
_entity_poly.entity_id
_entity_poly.type
_entity_poly.pdbx_seq_one_letter_code
_entity_poly.pdbx_strand_id
1 'polypeptide(L)'
;MEPIKVISIVGSPRPNSRTAAGDAAVRQALMARGAACRVWNLGRQPLPLLDPDADEDVDCPAARLVVAVRQADAVVLASPIYHNSFSGHLKVALDHLGMDDVGGRAVGLVSHGGARSTQAVDQLRIVVRSLHGVAVNTQLCTDEADFGDGPRLIDPAAVDRAGRLADELLAFAAMLRDHRAAVALTAL
;
A
#
# COMPACT_ATOMS: atom_id res chain seq x y z
N MET A 1 1.67 12.73 -20.58
CA MET A 1 2.41 12.37 -19.34
C MET A 1 2.35 10.86 -19.15
N GLU A 2 3.43 10.26 -18.69
CA GLU A 2 3.43 8.84 -18.31
C GLU A 2 2.47 8.61 -17.12
N PRO A 3 1.66 7.53 -17.13
CA PRO A 3 0.72 7.27 -16.05
C PRO A 3 1.44 7.12 -14.70
N ILE A 4 0.78 7.53 -13.63
CA ILE A 4 1.27 7.28 -12.28
C ILE A 4 1.26 5.77 -12.03
N LYS A 5 2.41 5.22 -11.63
CA LYS A 5 2.60 3.80 -11.31
C LYS A 5 2.34 3.59 -9.83
N VAL A 6 1.40 2.73 -9.50
CA VAL A 6 1.05 2.41 -8.12
C VAL A 6 1.28 0.93 -7.85
N ILE A 7 1.99 0.61 -6.78
CA ILE A 7 2.06 -0.74 -6.24
C ILE A 7 1.21 -0.85 -4.98
N SER A 8 0.40 -1.90 -4.91
CA SER A 8 -0.41 -2.22 -3.75
C SER A 8 0.16 -3.45 -3.05
N ILE A 9 0.39 -3.39 -1.73
CA ILE A 9 0.87 -4.50 -0.91
C ILE A 9 -0.27 -4.92 0.01
N VAL A 10 -0.81 -6.11 -0.22
CA VAL A 10 -1.93 -6.67 0.56
C VAL A 10 -1.42 -7.62 1.62
N GLY A 11 -1.45 -7.19 2.87
CA GLY A 11 -0.92 -7.88 4.05
C GLY A 11 -1.81 -8.97 4.64
N SER A 12 -2.87 -9.41 3.93
CA SER A 12 -3.70 -10.51 4.42
C SER A 12 -3.08 -11.86 4.05
N PRO A 13 -3.03 -12.83 5.00
CA PRO A 13 -2.64 -14.20 4.69
C PRO A 13 -3.68 -14.93 3.82
N ARG A 14 -4.91 -14.42 3.74
CA ARG A 14 -5.97 -14.96 2.88
C ARG A 14 -6.00 -14.20 1.56
N PRO A 15 -5.73 -14.86 0.41
CA PRO A 15 -5.67 -14.20 -0.89
C PRO A 15 -6.96 -13.46 -1.29
N ASN A 16 -8.12 -14.01 -0.91
CA ASN A 16 -9.44 -13.47 -1.23
C ASN A 16 -10.12 -12.89 0.02
N SER A 17 -9.37 -12.10 0.80
CA SER A 17 -9.88 -11.47 2.02
C SER A 17 -10.66 -10.18 1.72
N ARG A 18 -11.43 -9.69 2.71
CA ARG A 18 -12.04 -8.35 2.65
C ARG A 18 -11.00 -7.25 2.61
N THR A 19 -9.83 -7.44 3.21
CA THR A 19 -8.68 -6.53 3.04
C THR A 19 -8.27 -6.43 1.57
N ALA A 20 -8.16 -7.57 0.87
CA ALA A 20 -7.86 -7.58 -0.57
C ALA A 20 -8.98 -6.96 -1.41
N ALA A 21 -10.23 -7.08 -0.98
CA ALA A 21 -11.36 -6.45 -1.66
C ALA A 21 -11.40 -4.92 -1.44
N GLY A 22 -11.10 -4.43 -0.25
CA GLY A 22 -10.94 -3.00 0.01
C GLY A 22 -9.81 -2.39 -0.81
N ASP A 23 -8.66 -3.07 -0.88
CA ASP A 23 -7.56 -2.72 -1.77
C ASP A 23 -7.98 -2.71 -3.24
N ALA A 24 -8.73 -3.71 -3.69
CA ALA A 24 -9.22 -3.79 -5.06
C ALA A 24 -10.12 -2.61 -5.43
N ALA A 25 -10.97 -2.14 -4.51
CA ALA A 25 -11.80 -0.96 -4.72
C ALA A 25 -10.94 0.31 -4.91
N VAL A 26 -9.90 0.49 -4.10
CA VAL A 26 -8.94 1.59 -4.27
C VAL A 26 -8.21 1.48 -5.62
N ARG A 27 -7.71 0.29 -5.98
CA ARG A 27 -7.03 0.10 -7.28
C ARG A 27 -7.98 0.33 -8.47
N GLN A 28 -9.24 -0.09 -8.38
CA GLN A 28 -10.24 0.21 -9.41
C GLN A 28 -10.45 1.72 -9.56
N ALA A 29 -10.55 2.44 -8.46
CA ALA A 29 -10.67 3.90 -8.47
C ALA A 29 -9.43 4.59 -9.08
N LEU A 30 -8.22 4.10 -8.77
CA LEU A 30 -6.96 4.57 -9.35
C LEU A 30 -6.89 4.32 -10.86
N MET A 31 -7.21 3.10 -11.30
CA MET A 31 -7.20 2.73 -12.72
C MET A 31 -8.25 3.51 -13.52
N ALA A 32 -9.43 3.78 -12.96
CA ALA A 32 -10.44 4.63 -13.59
C ALA A 32 -9.97 6.07 -13.82
N ARG A 33 -8.92 6.50 -13.10
CA ARG A 33 -8.25 7.80 -13.22
C ARG A 33 -6.96 7.75 -14.04
N GLY A 34 -6.69 6.64 -14.73
CA GLY A 34 -5.55 6.47 -15.61
C GLY A 34 -4.25 6.01 -14.95
N ALA A 35 -4.27 5.60 -13.70
CA ALA A 35 -3.08 5.04 -13.05
C ALA A 35 -2.78 3.60 -13.52
N ALA A 36 -1.50 3.26 -13.56
CA ALA A 36 -1.03 1.88 -13.78
C ALA A 36 -0.83 1.19 -12.42
N CYS A 37 -1.69 0.21 -12.10
CA CYS A 37 -1.67 -0.46 -10.81
C CYS A 37 -1.11 -1.88 -10.90
N ARG A 38 -0.20 -2.22 -9.97
CA ARG A 38 0.26 -3.58 -9.70
C ARG A 38 -0.13 -3.97 -8.27
N VAL A 39 -0.25 -5.27 -8.00
CA VAL A 39 -0.56 -5.77 -6.66
C VAL A 39 0.42 -6.87 -6.25
N TRP A 40 0.93 -6.76 -5.03
CA TRP A 40 1.64 -7.82 -4.33
C TRP A 40 0.74 -8.34 -3.21
N ASN A 41 0.18 -9.52 -3.39
CA ASN A 41 -0.71 -10.13 -2.42
C ASN A 41 0.09 -11.16 -1.59
N LEU A 42 0.35 -10.84 -0.33
CA LEU A 42 1.19 -11.67 0.56
C LEU A 42 0.55 -13.02 0.92
N GLY A 43 -0.77 -13.16 0.73
CA GLY A 43 -1.42 -14.47 0.84
C GLY A 43 -1.18 -15.39 -0.37
N ARG A 44 -0.75 -14.83 -1.51
CA ARG A 44 -0.38 -15.59 -2.73
C ARG A 44 1.13 -15.68 -2.92
N GLN A 45 1.84 -14.66 -2.51
CA GLN A 45 3.30 -14.52 -2.65
C GLN A 45 3.88 -14.11 -1.28
N PRO A 46 3.94 -15.06 -0.33
CA PRO A 46 4.52 -14.78 0.99
C PRO A 46 6.01 -14.48 0.86
N LEU A 47 6.51 -13.71 1.82
CA LEU A 47 7.92 -13.37 1.92
C LEU A 47 8.57 -14.12 3.09
N PRO A 48 9.86 -14.45 3.01
CA PRO A 48 10.62 -14.92 4.16
C PRO A 48 10.74 -13.79 5.20
N LEU A 49 11.02 -14.15 6.43
CA LEU A 49 11.46 -13.19 7.44
C LEU A 49 12.77 -12.55 6.98
N LEU A 50 12.94 -11.27 7.29
CA LEU A 50 14.22 -10.61 7.06
C LEU A 50 15.31 -11.29 7.89
N ASP A 51 16.36 -11.72 7.24
CA ASP A 51 17.60 -12.19 7.86
C ASP A 51 18.71 -11.22 7.44
N PRO A 52 19.22 -10.40 8.38
CA PRO A 52 20.26 -9.41 8.07
C PRO A 52 21.62 -10.04 7.73
N ASP A 53 21.84 -11.30 8.11
CA ASP A 53 23.10 -12.03 7.90
C ASP A 53 23.04 -12.95 6.67
N ALA A 54 21.89 -13.02 6.00
CA ALA A 54 21.77 -13.83 4.77
C ALA A 54 22.47 -13.17 3.59
N ASP A 55 23.03 -13.98 2.71
CA ASP A 55 23.57 -13.51 1.43
C ASP A 55 22.46 -12.86 0.59
N GLU A 56 22.81 -11.79 -0.15
CA GLU A 56 21.89 -11.11 -1.05
C GLU A 56 21.50 -12.03 -2.22
N ASP A 57 20.27 -12.56 -2.18
CA ASP A 57 19.65 -13.24 -3.32
C ASP A 57 18.76 -12.26 -4.08
N VAL A 58 19.28 -11.76 -5.20
CA VAL A 58 18.59 -10.78 -6.07
C VAL A 58 17.32 -11.33 -6.73
N ASP A 59 17.17 -12.65 -6.79
CA ASP A 59 16.01 -13.32 -7.40
C ASP A 59 14.97 -13.77 -6.36
N CYS A 60 15.21 -13.53 -5.07
CA CYS A 60 14.26 -13.89 -4.04
C CYS A 60 12.97 -13.04 -4.13
N PRO A 61 11.83 -13.54 -3.59
CA PRO A 61 10.59 -12.79 -3.60
C PRO A 61 10.69 -11.40 -2.96
N ALA A 62 11.51 -11.25 -1.91
CA ALA A 62 11.70 -9.97 -1.24
C ALA A 62 12.41 -8.95 -2.13
N ALA A 63 13.49 -9.35 -2.80
CA ALA A 63 14.20 -8.49 -3.74
C ALA A 63 13.28 -8.03 -4.89
N ARG A 64 12.44 -8.93 -5.42
CA ARG A 64 11.46 -8.57 -6.45
C ARG A 64 10.41 -7.58 -5.95
N LEU A 65 9.98 -7.68 -4.68
CA LEU A 65 9.09 -6.68 -4.07
C LEU A 65 9.79 -5.32 -3.98
N VAL A 66 11.03 -5.27 -3.48
CA VAL A 66 11.83 -4.05 -3.38
C VAL A 66 11.93 -3.36 -4.74
N VAL A 67 12.29 -4.11 -5.79
CA VAL A 67 12.36 -3.56 -7.17
C VAL A 67 10.99 -3.03 -7.61
N ALA A 68 9.90 -3.74 -7.32
CA ALA A 68 8.56 -3.29 -7.70
C ALA A 68 8.14 -2.01 -6.97
N VAL A 69 8.54 -1.83 -5.70
CA VAL A 69 8.30 -0.60 -4.94
C VAL A 69 9.14 0.56 -5.49
N ARG A 70 10.42 0.34 -5.79
CA ARG A 70 11.30 1.35 -6.38
C ARG A 70 10.79 1.88 -7.72
N GLN A 71 10.16 1.03 -8.53
CA GLN A 71 9.59 1.38 -9.83
C GLN A 71 8.24 2.12 -9.74
N ALA A 72 7.62 2.17 -8.57
CA ALA A 72 6.34 2.83 -8.37
C ALA A 72 6.51 4.31 -7.99
N ASP A 73 5.51 5.13 -8.35
CA ASP A 73 5.39 6.52 -7.92
C ASP A 73 4.65 6.63 -6.58
N ALA A 74 3.78 5.67 -6.28
CA ALA A 74 3.02 5.59 -5.03
C ALA A 74 2.84 4.14 -4.57
N VAL A 75 2.57 3.98 -3.28
CA VAL A 75 2.34 2.69 -2.63
C VAL A 75 0.97 2.69 -1.95
N VAL A 76 0.24 1.57 -2.02
CA VAL A 76 -0.92 1.32 -1.15
C VAL A 76 -0.57 0.19 -0.19
N LEU A 77 -0.74 0.43 1.11
CA LEU A 77 -0.56 -0.58 2.15
C LEU A 77 -1.94 -0.99 2.67
N ALA A 78 -2.31 -2.25 2.46
CA ALA A 78 -3.59 -2.80 2.90
C ALA A 78 -3.39 -3.91 3.94
N SER A 79 -3.97 -3.76 5.13
CA SER A 79 -3.81 -4.71 6.23
C SER A 79 -5.14 -5.11 6.88
N PRO A 80 -5.31 -6.39 7.24
CA PRO A 80 -6.29 -6.72 8.27
C PRO A 80 -5.83 -6.17 9.61
N ILE A 81 -6.80 -5.93 10.52
CA ILE A 81 -6.51 -5.57 11.90
C ILE A 81 -6.46 -6.85 12.73
N TYR A 82 -5.29 -7.14 13.29
CA TYR A 82 -5.07 -8.22 14.25
C TYR A 82 -4.56 -7.63 15.55
N HIS A 83 -5.29 -7.87 16.65
CA HIS A 83 -4.90 -7.39 17.99
C HIS A 83 -4.56 -5.89 17.99
N ASN A 84 -5.44 -5.08 17.37
CA ASN A 84 -5.32 -3.62 17.27
C ASN A 84 -4.09 -3.12 16.46
N SER A 85 -3.49 -3.97 15.62
CA SER A 85 -2.33 -3.63 14.79
C SER A 85 -2.50 -4.15 13.37
N PHE A 86 -1.61 -3.73 12.49
CA PHE A 86 -1.47 -4.33 11.16
C PHE A 86 -0.88 -5.75 11.26
N SER A 87 -1.06 -6.54 10.22
CA SER A 87 -0.69 -7.95 10.21
C SER A 87 0.83 -8.17 10.22
N GLY A 88 1.28 -9.28 10.83
CA GLY A 88 2.67 -9.71 10.75
C GLY A 88 3.13 -9.95 9.31
N HIS A 89 2.26 -10.42 8.40
CA HIS A 89 2.61 -10.56 6.98
C HIS A 89 2.99 -9.24 6.34
N LEU A 90 2.25 -8.15 6.65
CA LEU A 90 2.63 -6.82 6.16
C LEU A 90 3.91 -6.33 6.81
N LYS A 91 4.11 -6.60 8.12
CA LYS A 91 5.35 -6.23 8.81
C LYS A 91 6.57 -6.89 8.16
N VAL A 92 6.49 -8.18 7.84
CA VAL A 92 7.57 -8.89 7.13
C VAL A 92 7.89 -8.18 5.80
N ALA A 93 6.89 -7.79 5.02
CA ALA A 93 7.14 -7.07 3.77
C ALA A 93 7.79 -5.70 4.00
N LEU A 94 7.37 -4.98 5.04
CA LEU A 94 7.91 -3.66 5.38
C LEU A 94 9.35 -3.73 5.91
N ASP A 95 9.75 -4.85 6.53
CA ASP A 95 11.11 -5.05 7.04
C ASP A 95 12.14 -5.21 5.91
N HIS A 96 11.72 -5.67 4.74
CA HIS A 96 12.58 -5.72 3.54
C HIS A 96 12.68 -4.37 2.80
N LEU A 97 11.91 -3.35 3.18
CA LEU A 97 11.90 -2.04 2.51
C LEU A 97 12.74 -1.03 3.28
N GLY A 98 13.61 -0.34 2.59
CA GLY A 98 14.41 0.75 3.13
C GLY A 98 13.86 2.15 2.80
N MET A 99 14.54 3.17 3.35
CA MET A 99 14.21 4.57 3.10
C MET A 99 14.34 4.95 1.61
N ASP A 100 15.26 4.35 0.88
CA ASP A 100 15.44 4.59 -0.57
C ASP A 100 14.32 3.99 -1.42
N ASP A 101 13.60 2.99 -0.88
CA ASP A 101 12.53 2.30 -1.60
C ASP A 101 11.20 3.05 -1.50
N VAL A 102 10.90 3.61 -0.33
CA VAL A 102 9.62 4.27 -0.03
C VAL A 102 9.77 5.80 0.05
N GLY A 103 10.98 6.28 0.29
CA GLY A 103 11.26 7.70 0.48
C GLY A 103 10.76 8.59 -0.65
N GLY A 104 10.11 9.68 -0.27
CA GLY A 104 9.52 10.65 -1.20
C GLY A 104 8.36 10.09 -2.05
N ARG A 105 7.76 8.94 -1.68
CA ARG A 105 6.56 8.40 -2.34
C ARG A 105 5.31 8.66 -1.53
N ALA A 106 4.20 8.91 -2.21
CA ALA A 106 2.89 8.96 -1.59
C ALA A 106 2.43 7.55 -1.19
N VAL A 107 1.85 7.43 0.01
CA VAL A 107 1.39 6.14 0.54
C VAL A 107 -0.07 6.22 0.96
N GLY A 108 -0.93 5.42 0.32
CA GLY A 108 -2.33 5.21 0.69
C GLY A 108 -2.47 4.08 1.71
N LEU A 109 -3.39 4.22 2.65
CA LEU A 109 -3.57 3.25 3.73
C LEU A 109 -4.98 2.67 3.71
N VAL A 110 -5.06 1.33 3.77
CA VAL A 110 -6.30 0.56 3.80
C VAL A 110 -6.27 -0.41 4.98
N SER A 111 -7.36 -0.49 5.74
CA SER A 111 -7.51 -1.51 6.78
C SER A 111 -8.89 -2.17 6.74
N HIS A 112 -8.95 -3.40 7.24
CA HIS A 112 -10.18 -4.13 7.48
C HIS A 112 -10.16 -4.76 8.87
N GLY A 113 -11.21 -4.52 9.65
CA GLY A 113 -11.34 -5.10 10.99
C GLY A 113 -12.75 -4.94 11.54
N GLY A 114 -13.01 -5.52 12.71
CA GLY A 114 -14.36 -5.68 13.25
C GLY A 114 -15.14 -4.40 13.60
N ALA A 115 -14.52 -3.20 13.55
CA ALA A 115 -15.16 -1.96 13.99
C ALA A 115 -14.68 -0.72 13.24
N ARG A 116 -14.28 -0.82 11.97
CA ARG A 116 -13.71 0.31 11.18
C ARG A 116 -12.59 1.06 11.93
N SER A 117 -11.85 0.34 12.77
CA SER A 117 -10.80 0.93 13.60
C SER A 117 -9.68 1.52 12.77
N THR A 118 -9.12 2.64 13.22
CA THR A 118 -7.97 3.29 12.59
C THR A 118 -6.62 2.77 13.10
N GLN A 119 -6.61 1.95 14.14
CA GLN A 119 -5.39 1.56 14.87
C GLN A 119 -4.27 1.00 13.97
N ALA A 120 -4.61 0.14 13.00
CA ALA A 120 -3.61 -0.40 12.08
C ALA A 120 -3.05 0.69 11.14
N VAL A 121 -3.90 1.58 10.63
CA VAL A 121 -3.45 2.66 9.74
C VAL A 121 -2.67 3.73 10.48
N ASP A 122 -3.02 4.01 11.75
CA ASP A 122 -2.27 4.96 12.60
C ASP A 122 -0.84 4.45 12.87
N GLN A 123 -0.70 3.16 13.14
CA GLN A 123 0.62 2.53 13.30
C GLN A 123 1.39 2.47 11.96
N LEU A 124 0.71 2.19 10.84
CA LEU A 124 1.33 2.23 9.53
C LEU A 124 1.84 3.61 9.17
N ARG A 125 1.20 4.71 9.62
CA ARG A 125 1.72 6.08 9.44
C ARG A 125 3.08 6.26 10.11
N ILE A 126 3.32 5.64 11.27
CA ILE A 126 4.62 5.68 11.96
C ILE A 126 5.67 4.97 11.12
N VAL A 127 5.34 3.79 10.58
CA VAL A 127 6.26 3.02 9.72
C VAL A 127 6.55 3.76 8.41
N VAL A 128 5.52 4.29 7.75
CA VAL A 128 5.68 5.08 6.51
C VAL A 128 6.61 6.28 6.75
N ARG A 129 6.44 6.99 7.87
CA ARG A 129 7.31 8.09 8.25
C ARG A 129 8.75 7.63 8.46
N SER A 130 8.97 6.48 9.10
CA SER A 130 10.33 5.94 9.32
C SER A 130 11.02 5.53 8.02
N LEU A 131 10.24 5.18 7.00
CA LEU A 131 10.70 4.88 5.63
C LEU A 131 10.76 6.13 4.74
N HIS A 132 10.62 7.34 5.31
CA HIS A 132 10.61 8.63 4.60
C HIS A 132 9.51 8.76 3.53
N GLY A 133 8.46 7.93 3.58
CA GLY A 133 7.27 8.05 2.75
C GLY A 133 6.30 9.11 3.27
N VAL A 134 5.35 9.52 2.43
CA VAL A 134 4.31 10.50 2.75
C VAL A 134 2.95 9.81 2.77
N ALA A 135 2.46 9.42 3.96
CA ALA A 135 1.12 8.88 4.09
C ALA A 135 0.08 9.97 3.84
N VAL A 136 -0.77 9.77 2.82
CA VAL A 136 -1.86 10.72 2.52
C VAL A 136 -2.88 10.75 3.64
N ASN A 137 -3.64 11.83 3.76
CA ASN A 137 -4.55 12.01 4.89
C ASN A 137 -5.76 11.08 4.82
N THR A 138 -6.37 10.94 3.64
CA THR A 138 -7.49 10.02 3.43
C THR A 138 -7.03 8.57 3.56
N GLN A 139 -7.80 7.77 4.28
CA GLN A 139 -7.58 6.34 4.47
C GLN A 139 -8.91 5.59 4.30
N LEU A 140 -8.86 4.31 3.92
CA LEU A 140 -10.01 3.45 3.85
C LEU A 140 -9.98 2.43 5.01
N CYS A 141 -10.81 2.62 6.02
CA CYS A 141 -11.04 1.66 7.09
C CYS A 141 -12.41 1.03 6.89
N THR A 142 -12.46 -0.30 6.84
CA THR A 142 -13.67 -1.07 6.56
C THR A 142 -13.96 -2.08 7.67
N ASP A 143 -15.22 -2.47 7.79
CA ASP A 143 -15.68 -3.57 8.63
C ASP A 143 -16.55 -4.55 7.81
N GLU A 144 -17.15 -5.52 8.50
CA GLU A 144 -18.00 -6.55 7.90
C GLU A 144 -19.17 -5.97 7.11
N ALA A 145 -19.80 -4.91 7.64
CA ALA A 145 -21.01 -4.31 7.07
C ALA A 145 -20.75 -3.60 5.73
N ASP A 146 -19.51 -3.25 5.42
CA ASP A 146 -19.16 -2.61 4.14
C ASP A 146 -19.19 -3.58 2.96
N PHE A 147 -19.31 -4.89 3.22
CA PHE A 147 -19.24 -5.95 2.21
C PHE A 147 -20.56 -6.71 2.09
N GLY A 148 -20.86 -7.21 0.88
CA GLY A 148 -21.96 -8.12 0.64
C GLY A 148 -21.64 -9.56 1.08
N ASP A 149 -22.41 -10.52 0.56
CA ASP A 149 -22.24 -11.96 0.86
C ASP A 149 -20.88 -12.55 0.47
N GLY A 150 -20.01 -11.74 -0.12
CA GLY A 150 -18.64 -12.08 -0.54
C GLY A 150 -17.65 -10.94 -0.30
N PRO A 151 -16.40 -11.13 -0.70
CA PRO A 151 -15.37 -10.10 -0.52
C PRO A 151 -15.49 -8.98 -1.57
N ARG A 152 -16.65 -8.34 -1.67
CA ARG A 152 -16.90 -7.18 -2.53
C ARG A 152 -17.35 -6.01 -1.67
N LEU A 153 -16.64 -4.90 -1.76
CA LEU A 153 -17.03 -3.64 -1.13
C LEU A 153 -18.30 -3.12 -1.80
N ILE A 154 -19.37 -2.95 -1.05
CA ILE A 154 -20.69 -2.54 -1.54
C ILE A 154 -21.24 -1.28 -0.86
N ASP A 155 -20.77 -0.94 0.33
CA ASP A 155 -21.22 0.27 1.03
C ASP A 155 -20.85 1.51 0.20
N PRO A 156 -21.84 2.38 -0.18
CA PRO A 156 -21.58 3.52 -1.05
C PRO A 156 -20.61 4.54 -0.43
N ALA A 157 -20.63 4.71 0.90
CA ALA A 157 -19.76 5.66 1.58
C ALA A 157 -18.31 5.15 1.60
N ALA A 158 -18.11 3.83 1.76
CA ALA A 158 -16.78 3.21 1.68
C ALA A 158 -16.24 3.24 0.24
N VAL A 159 -17.09 3.01 -0.77
CA VAL A 159 -16.71 3.13 -2.19
C VAL A 159 -16.31 4.56 -2.55
N ASP A 160 -17.10 5.56 -2.11
CA ASP A 160 -16.78 6.96 -2.31
C ASP A 160 -15.47 7.34 -1.60
N ARG A 161 -15.24 6.82 -0.39
CA ARG A 161 -13.99 7.04 0.34
C ARG A 161 -12.79 6.41 -0.35
N ALA A 162 -12.93 5.25 -0.98
CA ALA A 162 -11.89 4.66 -1.84
C ALA A 162 -11.58 5.57 -3.05
N GLY A 163 -12.59 6.20 -3.62
CA GLY A 163 -12.44 7.22 -4.66
C GLY A 163 -11.65 8.44 -4.20
N ARG A 164 -12.01 9.01 -3.04
CA ARG A 164 -11.26 10.15 -2.45
C ARG A 164 -9.81 9.80 -2.12
N LEU A 165 -9.57 8.59 -1.59
CA LEU A 165 -8.20 8.11 -1.36
C LEU A 165 -7.40 8.05 -2.66
N ALA A 166 -8.02 7.57 -3.74
CA ALA A 166 -7.38 7.52 -5.05
C ALA A 166 -7.04 8.90 -5.59
N ASP A 167 -7.96 9.87 -5.48
CA ASP A 167 -7.74 11.26 -5.91
C ASP A 167 -6.56 11.90 -5.17
N GLU A 168 -6.56 11.79 -3.85
CA GLU A 168 -5.51 12.37 -3.01
C GLU A 168 -4.16 11.68 -3.27
N LEU A 169 -4.15 10.34 -3.36
CA LEU A 169 -2.92 9.58 -3.62
C LEU A 169 -2.28 9.98 -4.95
N LEU A 170 -3.07 10.14 -6.02
CA LEU A 170 -2.57 10.54 -7.34
C LEU A 170 -2.03 11.97 -7.35
N ALA A 171 -2.71 12.90 -6.67
CA ALA A 171 -2.25 14.28 -6.56
C ALA A 171 -0.89 14.37 -5.86
N PHE A 172 -0.75 13.69 -4.71
CA PHE A 172 0.53 13.63 -3.99
C PHE A 172 1.61 12.88 -4.78
N ALA A 173 1.27 11.77 -5.43
CA ALA A 173 2.22 11.00 -6.23
C ALA A 173 2.79 11.83 -7.39
N ALA A 174 1.97 12.60 -8.09
CA ALA A 174 2.42 13.48 -9.16
C ALA A 174 3.38 14.55 -8.63
N MET A 175 2.99 15.25 -7.57
CA MET A 175 3.81 16.31 -6.95
C MET A 175 5.17 15.76 -6.45
N LEU A 176 5.16 14.61 -5.76
CA LEU A 176 6.38 14.02 -5.21
C LEU A 176 7.27 13.42 -6.31
N ARG A 177 6.71 12.87 -7.40
CA ARG A 177 7.47 12.42 -8.55
C ARG A 177 8.23 13.58 -9.20
N ASP A 178 7.55 14.69 -9.42
CA ASP A 178 8.15 15.87 -10.02
C ASP A 178 9.26 16.44 -9.11
N HIS A 179 9.04 16.46 -7.79
CA HIS A 179 10.05 16.86 -6.82
C HIS A 179 11.29 15.94 -6.84
N ARG A 180 11.11 14.61 -6.84
CA ARG A 180 12.22 13.65 -6.93
C ARG A 180 13.04 13.85 -8.21
N ALA A 181 12.37 14.08 -9.34
CA ALA A 181 13.04 14.35 -10.61
C ALA A 181 13.87 15.65 -10.55
N ALA A 182 13.33 16.72 -9.95
CA ALA A 182 14.03 17.99 -9.79
C ALA A 182 15.26 17.84 -8.89
N VAL A 183 15.15 17.14 -7.75
CA VAL A 183 16.29 16.90 -6.83
C VAL A 183 17.38 16.08 -7.50
N ALA A 184 17.03 15.04 -8.27
CA ALA A 184 18.00 14.23 -8.99
C ALA A 184 18.81 15.04 -10.03
N LEU A 185 18.18 16.03 -10.68
CA LEU A 185 18.85 16.93 -11.64
C LEU A 185 19.80 17.91 -10.97
N THR A 186 19.58 18.27 -9.70
CA THR A 186 20.45 19.22 -8.96
C THR A 186 21.62 18.53 -8.26
N ALA A 187 21.63 17.20 -8.19
CA ALA A 187 22.69 16.39 -7.57
C ALA A 187 23.77 15.95 -8.59
N LEU A 188 23.63 16.27 -9.87
CA LEU A 188 24.60 16.06 -10.97
C LEU A 188 25.42 17.32 -11.24
#